data_37a1294c010e26b434ff3a2fd83541c2
#
_entry.id   37a1294c010e26b434ff3a2fd83541c2
#
_cell.length_a   1.000
_cell.length_b   1.000
_cell.length_c   1.000
_cell.angle_alpha   90.00
_cell.angle_beta   90.00
_cell.angle_gamma   90.00
#
_symmetry.space_group_name_H-M   'P 1'
#
loop_
_entity.id
_entity.type
_entity.pdbx_description
1 polymer ?
#
loop_
_entity_poly.entity_id
_entity_poly.type
_entity_poly.pdbx_seq_one_letter_code
_entity_poly.pdbx_strand_id
1 'polypeptide(L)'
;MSGAKVYCAALVVLVLLSAGCNGSKMKVSGQVTFSDDGSPLTVGMVVMESGTTRVSGKLDGKGNFRLGELDDGDGVPFGEYKVCIAGCRETLPSGFPGEYLIDSKFERPEHSGLTFVVKSDGPKTFDFKVDRPTKKLKLK
;
A
#
# COMPACT_ATOMS: atom_id res chain seq x y z
N MET A 1 -24.78 -19.36 68.83
CA MET A 1 -25.48 -18.82 67.65
C MET A 1 -24.46 -18.18 66.71
N SER A 2 -23.85 -18.98 65.98
CA SER A 2 -22.81 -18.50 65.04
C SER A 2 -23.44 -18.24 63.69
N GLY A 3 -23.61 -16.98 63.38
CA GLY A 3 -23.95 -16.56 62.02
C GLY A 3 -22.76 -16.79 61.12
N ALA A 4 -22.78 -17.83 60.38
CA ALA A 4 -21.81 -18.03 59.30
C ALA A 4 -22.08 -16.98 58.23
N LYS A 5 -21.33 -15.89 58.28
CA LYS A 5 -21.30 -14.94 57.20
C LYS A 5 -20.51 -15.57 56.08
N VAL A 6 -21.21 -16.12 55.15
CA VAL A 6 -20.64 -16.54 53.88
C VAL A 6 -20.30 -15.22 53.15
N TYR A 7 -19.06 -14.85 53.23
CA TYR A 7 -18.53 -13.85 52.32
C TYR A 7 -18.37 -14.52 50.96
N CYS A 8 -19.39 -14.39 50.16
CA CYS A 8 -19.20 -14.56 48.72
C CYS A 8 -18.19 -13.50 48.31
N ALA A 9 -16.93 -13.88 48.36
CA ALA A 9 -15.93 -13.19 47.63
C ALA A 9 -16.33 -13.29 46.17
N ALA A 10 -17.01 -12.26 45.70
CA ALA A 10 -17.19 -12.04 44.27
C ALA A 10 -15.80 -11.84 43.74
N LEU A 11 -15.21 -12.94 43.25
CA LEU A 11 -14.04 -12.90 42.45
C LEU A 11 -14.46 -12.25 41.13
N VAL A 12 -14.36 -10.93 41.09
CA VAL A 12 -14.43 -10.17 39.85
C VAL A 12 -13.18 -10.59 39.10
N VAL A 13 -13.33 -11.63 38.33
CA VAL A 13 -12.38 -11.92 37.27
C VAL A 13 -12.51 -10.80 36.29
N LEU A 14 -11.69 -9.79 36.51
CA LEU A 14 -11.44 -8.76 35.51
C LEU A 14 -10.72 -9.47 34.36
N VAL A 15 -11.51 -10.04 33.48
CA VAL A 15 -11.03 -10.48 32.17
C VAL A 15 -10.59 -9.19 31.49
N LEU A 16 -9.32 -8.86 31.66
CA LEU A 16 -8.64 -8.00 30.74
C LEU A 16 -8.72 -8.67 29.38
N LEU A 17 -9.76 -8.33 28.65
CA LEU A 17 -9.76 -8.45 27.22
C LEU A 17 -8.58 -7.61 26.75
N SER A 18 -7.40 -8.22 26.75
CA SER A 18 -6.35 -7.79 25.89
C SER A 18 -6.89 -7.97 24.48
N ALA A 19 -7.55 -6.95 23.98
CA ALA A 19 -7.73 -6.77 22.55
C ALA A 19 -6.32 -6.75 21.98
N GLY A 20 -5.77 -7.92 21.73
CA GLY A 20 -4.58 -8.06 20.93
C GLY A 20 -4.90 -7.36 19.64
N CYS A 21 -4.26 -6.21 19.42
CA CYS A 21 -4.23 -5.60 18.11
C CYS A 21 -3.43 -6.51 17.19
N ASN A 22 -3.96 -7.67 16.89
CA ASN A 22 -3.65 -8.33 15.65
C ASN A 22 -4.34 -7.47 14.59
N GLY A 23 -3.66 -6.42 14.16
CA GLY A 23 -4.09 -5.62 13.05
C GLY A 23 -4.40 -6.57 11.91
N SER A 24 -5.68 -6.74 11.60
CA SER A 24 -6.09 -7.58 10.49
C SER A 24 -5.48 -7.01 9.24
N LYS A 25 -4.79 -7.87 8.48
CA LYS A 25 -4.17 -7.52 7.21
C LYS A 25 -4.98 -8.14 6.08
N MET A 26 -5.04 -7.45 4.97
CA MET A 26 -5.66 -7.93 3.75
C MET A 26 -4.63 -8.02 2.64
N LYS A 27 -4.65 -9.11 1.89
CA LYS A 27 -3.82 -9.23 0.68
C LYS A 27 -4.37 -8.29 -0.39
N VAL A 28 -3.55 -7.35 -0.82
CA VAL A 28 -3.87 -6.38 -1.86
C VAL A 28 -2.92 -6.57 -3.02
N SER A 29 -3.47 -6.68 -4.19
CA SER A 29 -2.72 -6.80 -5.44
C SER A 29 -3.35 -5.92 -6.52
N GLY A 30 -2.70 -5.78 -7.65
CA GLY A 30 -3.24 -5.04 -8.77
C GLY A 30 -2.29 -4.95 -9.93
N GLN A 31 -2.59 -4.05 -10.83
CA GLN A 31 -1.80 -3.79 -12.02
C GLN A 31 -1.68 -2.29 -12.26
N VAL A 32 -0.53 -1.86 -12.72
CA VAL A 32 -0.30 -0.48 -13.15
C VAL A 32 -0.17 -0.44 -14.66
N THR A 33 -0.99 0.38 -15.29
CA THR A 33 -1.01 0.57 -16.74
C THR A 33 -0.91 2.04 -17.12
N PHE A 34 -0.45 2.31 -18.32
CA PHE A 34 -0.48 3.67 -18.87
C PHE A 34 -1.89 4.06 -19.31
N SER A 35 -2.26 5.30 -19.05
CA SER A 35 -3.60 5.81 -19.37
C SER A 35 -3.84 6.03 -20.87
N ASP A 36 -2.77 6.21 -21.65
CA ASP A 36 -2.84 6.49 -23.09
C ASP A 36 -3.13 5.26 -23.95
N ASP A 37 -2.46 4.14 -23.69
CA ASP A 37 -2.56 2.94 -24.53
C ASP A 37 -2.90 1.65 -23.74
N GLY A 38 -3.00 1.73 -22.41
CA GLY A 38 -3.28 0.58 -21.56
C GLY A 38 -2.12 -0.40 -21.41
N SER A 39 -0.94 -0.09 -21.91
CA SER A 39 0.24 -0.94 -21.73
C SER A 39 0.69 -1.00 -20.28
N PRO A 40 1.25 -2.12 -19.80
CA PRO A 40 1.67 -2.24 -18.41
C PRO A 40 2.94 -1.44 -18.13
N LEU A 41 3.01 -0.85 -16.94
CA LEU A 41 4.24 -0.31 -16.37
C LEU A 41 5.03 -1.47 -15.75
N THR A 42 6.20 -1.77 -16.28
CA THR A 42 6.96 -2.97 -15.91
C THR A 42 8.15 -2.70 -14.99
N VAL A 43 8.39 -1.46 -14.65
CA VAL A 43 9.51 -1.03 -13.81
C VAL A 43 9.00 -0.11 -12.71
N GLY A 44 9.38 -0.38 -11.49
CA GLY A 44 9.03 0.44 -10.34
C GLY A 44 8.42 -0.36 -9.20
N MET A 45 7.95 0.37 -8.21
CA MET A 45 7.36 -0.16 -7.00
C MET A 45 6.17 0.69 -6.59
N VAL A 46 5.04 0.03 -6.34
CA VAL A 46 3.86 0.69 -5.75
C VAL A 46 4.11 0.84 -4.25
N VAL A 47 3.91 2.03 -3.74
CA VAL A 47 4.07 2.36 -2.33
C VAL A 47 2.78 2.98 -1.81
N MET A 48 2.28 2.47 -0.70
CA MET A 48 1.11 3.01 -0.01
C MET A 48 1.50 3.46 1.39
N GLU A 49 1.08 4.66 1.77
CA GLU A 49 1.41 5.28 3.06
C GLU A 49 0.15 5.75 3.79
N SER A 50 0.10 5.46 5.09
CA SER A 50 -0.92 5.93 6.01
C SER A 50 -0.30 6.19 7.38
N GLY A 51 -0.14 7.45 7.76
CA GLY A 51 0.56 7.82 8.99
C GLY A 51 1.98 7.26 9.02
N THR A 52 2.24 6.36 9.96
CA THR A 52 3.55 5.68 10.10
C THR A 52 3.63 4.35 9.35
N THR A 53 2.51 3.88 8.81
CA THR A 53 2.43 2.62 8.08
C THR A 53 2.82 2.83 6.63
N ARG A 54 3.76 2.03 6.16
CA ARG A 54 4.19 2.01 4.76
C ARG A 54 4.23 0.58 4.27
N VAL A 55 3.57 0.33 3.15
CA VAL A 55 3.57 -0.95 2.45
C VAL A 55 4.00 -0.75 1.01
N SER A 56 4.61 -1.74 0.43
CA SER A 56 5.09 -1.66 -0.95
C SER A 56 5.00 -2.99 -1.67
N GLY A 57 5.05 -2.95 -2.98
CA GLY A 57 5.12 -4.12 -3.85
C GLY A 57 5.80 -3.77 -5.17
N LYS A 58 6.77 -4.57 -5.55
CA LYS A 58 7.50 -4.41 -6.81
C LYS A 58 6.63 -4.79 -7.99
N LEU A 59 6.74 -4.05 -9.09
CA LEU A 59 6.09 -4.38 -10.36
C LEU A 59 6.83 -5.53 -11.05
N ASP A 60 6.06 -6.46 -11.59
CA ASP A 60 6.58 -7.52 -12.45
C ASP A 60 6.61 -7.10 -13.94
N GLY A 61 7.05 -7.99 -14.82
CA GLY A 61 7.11 -7.74 -16.26
C GLY A 61 5.76 -7.55 -16.95
N LYS A 62 4.66 -7.67 -16.23
CA LYS A 62 3.27 -7.44 -16.69
C LYS A 62 2.60 -6.28 -15.97
N GLY A 63 3.35 -5.53 -15.14
CA GLY A 63 2.84 -4.43 -14.35
C GLY A 63 2.05 -4.83 -13.12
N ASN A 64 2.03 -6.11 -12.74
CA ASN A 64 1.36 -6.59 -11.54
C ASN A 64 2.19 -6.33 -10.30
N PHE A 65 1.52 -6.12 -9.18
CA PHE A 65 2.13 -5.95 -7.87
C PHE A 65 1.35 -6.67 -6.77
N ARG A 66 2.03 -6.97 -5.67
CA ARG A 66 1.44 -7.46 -4.42
C ARG A 66 2.03 -6.65 -3.28
N LEU A 67 1.18 -6.18 -2.38
CA LEU A 67 1.59 -5.28 -1.31
C LEU A 67 1.92 -6.02 -0.02
N GLY A 68 2.91 -5.54 0.70
CA GLY A 68 3.32 -6.01 2.00
C GLY A 68 4.18 -5.01 2.77
N GLU A 69 4.32 -5.18 4.09
CA GLU A 69 5.16 -4.34 4.93
C GLU A 69 6.65 -4.74 4.87
N LEU A 70 6.92 -6.02 4.93
CA LEU A 70 8.27 -6.59 4.94
C LEU A 70 8.55 -7.35 3.65
N ASP A 71 7.60 -8.18 3.25
CA ASP A 71 7.69 -9.00 2.04
C ASP A 71 6.49 -8.76 1.13
N ASP A 72 6.72 -8.88 -0.16
CA ASP A 72 5.66 -8.77 -1.17
C ASP A 72 4.57 -9.82 -0.90
N GLY A 73 3.35 -9.35 -0.67
CA GLY A 73 2.20 -10.22 -0.46
C GLY A 73 1.95 -10.68 0.97
N ASP A 74 2.67 -10.17 1.98
CA ASP A 74 2.38 -10.45 3.39
C ASP A 74 1.11 -9.74 3.92
N GLY A 75 0.57 -8.82 3.15
CA GLY A 75 -0.69 -8.13 3.42
C GLY A 75 -0.53 -6.68 3.86
N VAL A 76 -1.66 -5.99 3.86
CA VAL A 76 -1.77 -4.56 4.18
C VAL A 76 -2.71 -4.37 5.36
N PRO A 77 -2.30 -3.66 6.41
CA PRO A 77 -3.20 -3.30 7.51
C PRO A 77 -4.39 -2.48 7.02
N PHE A 78 -5.52 -2.59 7.71
CA PHE A 78 -6.70 -1.78 7.39
C PHE A 78 -6.42 -0.30 7.59
N GLY A 79 -6.91 0.52 6.68
CA GLY A 79 -6.74 1.96 6.73
C GLY A 79 -6.92 2.63 5.38
N GLU A 80 -6.82 3.95 5.39
CA GLU A 80 -6.84 4.78 4.19
C GLU A 80 -5.41 5.17 3.82
N TYR A 81 -5.05 4.92 2.59
CA TYR A 81 -3.69 5.07 2.09
C TYR A 81 -3.61 6.07 0.94
N LYS A 82 -2.55 6.85 0.94
CA LYS A 82 -2.08 7.59 -0.23
C LYS A 82 -1.09 6.71 -0.99
N VAL A 83 -1.18 6.71 -2.30
CA VAL A 83 -0.41 5.82 -3.17
C VAL A 83 0.56 6.61 -4.02
N CYS A 84 1.76 6.10 -4.17
CA CYS A 84 2.72 6.58 -5.16
C CYS A 84 3.42 5.41 -5.82
N ILE A 85 4.13 5.69 -6.90
CA ILE A 85 4.88 4.69 -7.66
C ILE A 85 6.31 5.18 -7.79
N ALA A 86 7.22 4.49 -7.13
CA ALA A 86 8.62 4.88 -7.03
C ALA A 86 9.51 4.08 -7.99
N GLY A 87 10.64 4.65 -8.35
CA GLY A 87 11.68 3.95 -9.11
C GLY A 87 11.33 3.64 -10.57
N CYS A 88 10.41 4.40 -11.17
CA CYS A 88 9.97 4.21 -12.54
C CYS A 88 10.90 4.91 -13.53
N ARG A 89 12.13 4.40 -13.65
CA ARG A 89 13.13 4.90 -14.59
C ARG A 89 13.63 3.80 -15.49
N GLU A 90 14.01 4.18 -16.70
CA GLU A 90 14.74 3.27 -17.57
C GLU A 90 16.09 2.90 -16.95
N THR A 91 16.52 1.66 -17.20
CA THR A 91 17.88 1.24 -16.89
C THR A 91 18.69 1.30 -18.15
N LEU A 92 19.67 2.20 -18.19
CA LEU A 92 20.58 2.31 -19.32
C LEU A 92 21.57 1.12 -19.35
N PRO A 93 22.13 0.76 -20.51
CA PRO A 93 23.16 -0.28 -20.62
C PRO A 93 24.38 -0.04 -19.74
N SER A 94 24.65 1.23 -19.41
CA SER A 94 25.71 1.64 -18.48
C SER A 94 25.42 1.34 -17.01
N GLY A 95 24.19 0.90 -16.68
CA GLY A 95 23.72 0.69 -15.31
C GLY A 95 23.23 1.96 -14.61
N PHE A 96 23.34 3.13 -15.25
CA PHE A 96 22.81 4.37 -14.70
C PHE A 96 21.29 4.49 -14.91
N PRO A 97 20.58 5.20 -14.01
CA PRO A 97 19.16 5.48 -14.21
C PRO A 97 18.97 6.38 -15.44
N GLY A 98 18.05 5.97 -16.31
CA GLY A 98 17.63 6.73 -17.48
C GLY A 98 16.51 7.70 -17.18
N GLU A 99 15.69 7.97 -18.20
CA GLU A 99 14.57 8.91 -18.09
C GLU A 99 13.43 8.31 -17.27
N TYR A 100 12.59 9.18 -16.71
CA TYR A 100 11.37 8.78 -16.04
C TYR A 100 10.36 8.21 -17.03
N LEU A 101 9.74 7.10 -16.66
CA LEU A 101 8.71 6.44 -17.46
C LEU A 101 7.31 6.99 -17.21
N ILE A 102 7.10 7.62 -16.06
CA ILE A 102 5.82 8.21 -15.63
C ILE A 102 5.96 9.69 -15.27
N ASP A 103 4.85 10.40 -15.27
CA ASP A 103 4.81 11.78 -14.78
C ASP A 103 5.24 11.84 -13.31
N SER A 104 6.08 12.81 -12.97
CA SER A 104 6.67 12.96 -11.64
C SER A 104 5.65 13.13 -10.51
N LYS A 105 4.42 13.55 -10.81
CA LYS A 105 3.35 13.64 -9.80
C LYS A 105 3.06 12.32 -9.12
N PHE A 106 3.22 11.19 -9.83
CA PHE A 106 2.96 9.85 -9.30
C PHE A 106 4.04 9.33 -8.35
N GLU A 107 5.20 9.97 -8.30
CA GLU A 107 6.30 9.56 -7.42
C GLU A 107 6.12 10.02 -5.97
N ARG A 108 5.19 10.93 -5.71
CA ARG A 108 4.93 11.47 -4.36
C ARG A 108 3.50 11.18 -3.94
N PRO A 109 3.28 10.62 -2.74
CA PRO A 109 1.94 10.30 -2.26
C PRO A 109 1.01 11.52 -2.22
N GLU A 110 1.54 12.70 -1.88
CA GLU A 110 0.77 13.93 -1.75
C GLU A 110 0.31 14.50 -3.11
N HIS A 111 1.00 14.15 -4.18
CA HIS A 111 0.79 14.72 -5.52
C HIS A 111 0.18 13.73 -6.51
N SER A 112 0.19 12.44 -6.21
CA SER A 112 -0.25 11.41 -7.15
C SER A 112 -1.75 11.44 -7.43
N GLY A 113 -2.55 11.92 -6.47
CA GLY A 113 -4.00 11.85 -6.54
C GLY A 113 -4.56 10.42 -6.40
N LEU A 114 -3.71 9.45 -6.13
CA LEU A 114 -4.09 8.05 -5.96
C LEU A 114 -4.30 7.74 -4.48
N THR A 115 -5.48 7.19 -4.16
CA THR A 115 -5.84 6.76 -2.82
C THR A 115 -6.45 5.37 -2.84
N PHE A 116 -6.29 4.62 -1.75
CA PHE A 116 -6.89 3.32 -1.61
C PHE A 116 -7.31 3.07 -0.16
N VAL A 117 -8.50 2.54 0.04
CA VAL A 117 -9.01 2.16 1.36
C VAL A 117 -8.96 0.65 1.50
N VAL A 118 -8.20 0.18 2.48
CA VAL A 118 -8.10 -1.24 2.83
C VAL A 118 -9.06 -1.52 3.98
N LYS A 119 -10.07 -2.34 3.72
CA LYS A 119 -11.08 -2.74 4.70
C LYS A 119 -11.57 -4.16 4.41
N SER A 120 -12.12 -4.82 5.42
CA SER A 120 -12.49 -6.25 5.35
C SER A 120 -13.49 -6.59 4.24
N ASP A 121 -14.39 -5.68 3.91
CA ASP A 121 -15.44 -5.81 2.88
C ASP A 121 -15.12 -5.03 1.60
N GLY A 122 -13.93 -4.45 1.50
CA GLY A 122 -13.49 -3.66 0.37
C GLY A 122 -12.84 -4.50 -0.74
N PRO A 123 -12.48 -3.85 -1.86
CA PRO A 123 -11.81 -4.50 -2.97
C PRO A 123 -10.40 -4.94 -2.56
N LYS A 124 -9.98 -6.11 -3.04
CA LYS A 124 -8.65 -6.69 -2.82
C LYS A 124 -7.70 -6.44 -3.98
N THR A 125 -8.25 -6.03 -5.11
CA THR A 125 -7.50 -5.74 -6.32
C THR A 125 -7.72 -4.29 -6.71
N PHE A 126 -6.64 -3.61 -7.00
CA PHE A 126 -6.69 -2.21 -7.39
C PHE A 126 -5.76 -1.93 -8.57
N ASP A 127 -6.35 -1.48 -9.67
CA ASP A 127 -5.62 -1.15 -10.89
C ASP A 127 -5.41 0.36 -10.96
N PHE A 128 -4.15 0.76 -11.12
CA PHE A 128 -3.77 2.15 -11.26
C PHE A 128 -3.47 2.49 -12.72
N LYS A 129 -3.89 3.69 -13.11
CA LYS A 129 -3.52 4.28 -14.40
C LYS A 129 -2.57 5.45 -14.16
N VAL A 130 -1.49 5.48 -14.91
CA VAL A 130 -0.48 6.53 -14.83
C VAL A 130 -0.23 7.16 -16.18
N ASP A 131 0.17 8.41 -16.16
CA ASP A 131 0.48 9.16 -17.37
C ASP A 131 1.99 9.10 -17.66
N ARG A 132 2.35 9.13 -18.91
CA ARG A 132 3.74 9.30 -19.33
C ARG A 132 4.20 10.73 -19.02
N PRO A 133 5.51 10.96 -18.90
CA PRO A 133 6.03 12.30 -18.66
C PRO A 133 5.60 13.25 -19.78
N THR A 134 5.12 14.42 -19.40
CA THR A 134 4.86 15.48 -20.37
C THR A 134 6.20 15.98 -20.90
N LYS A 135 6.50 15.76 -22.17
CA LYS A 135 7.67 16.35 -22.81
C LYS A 135 7.53 17.87 -22.74
N LYS A 136 8.31 18.50 -21.89
CA LYS A 136 8.47 19.95 -21.97
C LYS A 136 9.10 20.24 -23.32
N LEU A 137 8.33 20.85 -24.24
CA LEU A 137 8.86 21.45 -25.46
C LEU A 137 9.95 22.43 -25.01
N LYS A 138 11.19 22.08 -25.26
CA LYS A 138 12.27 23.05 -25.19
C LYS A 138 12.00 24.05 -26.30
N LEU A 139 11.41 25.17 -25.96
CA LEU A 139 11.41 26.34 -26.82
C LEU A 139 12.88 26.73 -27.04
N LYS A 140 13.33 26.60 -28.27
CA LYS A 140 14.64 27.12 -28.70
C LYS A 140 14.59 28.64 -28.69
#